data_e45849e4adff0b7e181c7b3899772864
#
_entry.id   e45849e4adff0b7e181c7b3899772864
#
_cell.length_a   1.000
_cell.length_b   1.000
_cell.length_c   1.000
_cell.angle_alpha   90.00
_cell.angle_beta   90.00
_cell.angle_gamma   90.00
#
_symmetry.space_group_name_H-M   'P 1'
#
loop_
_entity.id
_entity.type
_entity.pdbx_description
1 polymer ?
#
loop_
_entity_poly.entity_id
_entity_poly.type
_entity_poly.pdbx_seq_one_letter_code
_entity_poly.pdbx_strand_id
1 'polypeptide(L)'
;MNTTTRISLLLIGFTLALGSRAGAQSMSEGKVFINVNGGAQTQSRSVENTFSLPVYGQTATVNTTATIPSGGFFDLSAGYKVMPSIGIAVGFSTFSGTGAVAGIASVPSPIFFNRPASVAIAESPAEHKERCVYVLLVGFVPVTDKVDVALSIGPAFTRVEQSLITAVSIPTGTQNVNPAIQTQSATAKGINVGVDLSYMFVPHIGAGAFMRYISGSVDLDSAPNLKAGGFQVGLGGRFRF
;
A
#
# COMPACT_ATOMS: atom_id res chain seq x y z
N MET A 1 15.05 -10.83 19.93
CA MET A 1 13.72 -10.73 20.58
C MET A 1 12.81 -11.71 19.87
N ASN A 2 12.43 -12.79 20.53
CA ASN A 2 11.74 -13.94 19.92
C ASN A 2 10.32 -13.58 19.47
N THR A 3 9.85 -14.19 18.39
CA THR A 3 8.52 -13.96 17.78
C THR A 3 7.37 -14.15 18.78
N THR A 4 7.52 -15.07 19.72
CA THR A 4 6.59 -15.32 20.84
C THR A 4 6.42 -14.12 21.77
N THR A 5 7.47 -13.36 22.03
CA THR A 5 7.42 -12.16 22.91
C THR A 5 6.65 -11.01 22.23
N ARG A 6 6.70 -10.92 20.91
CA ARG A 6 5.99 -9.88 20.15
C ARG A 6 4.48 -10.13 20.09
N ILE A 7 4.06 -11.39 19.98
CA ILE A 7 2.64 -11.78 19.98
C ILE A 7 2.02 -11.56 21.36
N SER A 8 2.76 -11.86 22.44
CA SER A 8 2.30 -11.65 23.82
C SER A 8 2.09 -10.17 24.17
N LEU A 9 2.94 -9.26 23.65
CA LEU A 9 2.77 -7.81 23.84
C LEU A 9 1.53 -7.27 23.12
N LEU A 10 1.22 -7.79 21.94
CA LEU A 10 0.01 -7.42 21.17
C LEU A 10 -1.28 -7.92 21.87
N LEU A 11 -1.26 -9.14 22.43
CA LEU A 11 -2.40 -9.67 23.20
C LEU A 11 -2.63 -8.92 24.52
N ILE A 12 -1.58 -8.53 25.22
CA ILE A 12 -1.68 -7.76 26.48
C ILE A 12 -2.24 -6.36 26.21
N GLY A 13 -1.87 -5.70 25.11
CA GLY A 13 -2.45 -4.44 24.70
C GLY A 13 -3.95 -4.51 24.40
N PHE A 14 -4.41 -5.62 23.85
CA PHE A 14 -5.83 -5.82 23.52
C PHE A 14 -6.69 -6.14 24.77
N THR A 15 -6.14 -6.86 25.75
CA THR A 15 -6.85 -7.17 27.00
C THR A 15 -6.95 -5.99 27.96
N LEU A 16 -5.99 -5.07 27.98
CA LEU A 16 -6.05 -3.83 28.76
C LEU A 16 -7.13 -2.86 28.25
N ALA A 17 -7.43 -2.86 26.95
CA ALA A 17 -8.48 -2.02 26.37
C ALA A 17 -9.90 -2.49 26.73
N LEU A 18 -10.09 -3.75 27.12
CA LEU A 18 -11.40 -4.32 27.48
C LEU A 18 -11.76 -4.13 28.96
N GLY A 19 -10.80 -3.71 29.80
CA GLY A 19 -10.96 -3.64 31.26
C GLY A 19 -11.44 -2.30 31.84
N SER A 20 -11.41 -1.22 31.10
CA SER A 20 -11.81 0.10 31.61
C SER A 20 -13.27 0.41 31.29
N ARG A 21 -14.20 -0.01 32.15
CA ARG A 21 -15.52 0.62 32.25
C ARG A 21 -15.36 2.01 32.89
N ALA A 22 -14.75 2.95 32.18
CA ALA A 22 -14.90 4.36 32.49
C ALA A 22 -16.28 4.76 31.94
N GLY A 23 -17.19 5.18 32.82
CA GLY A 23 -18.55 5.59 32.46
C GLY A 23 -18.61 6.94 31.74
N ALA A 24 -17.77 7.16 30.74
CA ALA A 24 -17.96 8.26 29.80
C ALA A 24 -19.03 7.80 28.80
N GLN A 25 -20.22 8.33 28.91
CA GLN A 25 -21.23 8.25 27.84
C GLN A 25 -20.68 9.06 26.69
N SER A 26 -20.18 8.36 25.67
CA SER A 26 -19.75 9.01 24.42
C SER A 26 -20.91 9.77 23.79
N MET A 27 -20.71 11.04 23.40
CA MET A 27 -21.68 11.79 22.60
C MET A 27 -22.04 11.11 21.27
N SER A 28 -21.27 10.11 20.87
CA SER A 28 -21.48 9.31 19.65
C SER A 28 -22.40 8.10 19.91
N GLU A 29 -23.67 8.34 20.17
CA GLU A 29 -24.69 7.27 20.33
C GLU A 29 -25.01 6.54 19.01
N GLY A 30 -24.57 7.07 17.87
CA GLY A 30 -24.83 6.51 16.56
C GLY A 30 -24.26 5.10 16.37
N LYS A 31 -25.08 4.18 15.84
CA LYS A 31 -24.66 2.84 15.48
C LYS A 31 -23.96 2.77 14.14
N VAL A 32 -24.32 3.64 13.20
CA VAL A 32 -23.71 3.75 11.87
C VAL A 32 -22.61 4.80 11.92
N PHE A 33 -21.47 4.49 11.33
CA PHE A 33 -20.38 5.45 11.19
C PHE A 33 -19.84 5.47 9.76
N ILE A 34 -19.48 6.67 9.30
CA ILE A 34 -18.87 6.91 8.01
C ILE A 34 -17.63 7.78 8.23
N ASN A 35 -16.50 7.38 7.66
CA ASN A 35 -15.27 8.14 7.72
C ASN A 35 -14.82 8.45 6.28
N VAL A 36 -14.49 9.72 6.02
CA VAL A 36 -13.95 10.20 4.74
C VAL A 36 -12.58 10.80 5.02
N ASN A 37 -11.56 10.22 4.42
CA ASN A 37 -10.18 10.54 4.77
C ASN A 37 -9.35 10.93 3.55
N GLY A 38 -8.36 11.79 3.78
CA GLY A 38 -7.26 12.04 2.87
C GLY A 38 -5.94 12.07 3.62
N GLY A 39 -4.87 11.70 2.96
CA GLY A 39 -3.57 11.65 3.61
C GLY A 39 -2.44 11.26 2.68
N ALA A 40 -1.34 10.81 3.27
CA ALA A 40 -0.14 10.40 2.57
C ALA A 40 0.26 8.97 2.91
N GLN A 41 0.62 8.22 1.88
CA GLN A 41 1.37 6.97 2.00
C GLN A 41 2.85 7.33 2.00
N THR A 42 3.55 7.05 3.11
CA THR A 42 4.87 7.63 3.38
C THR A 42 6.04 6.80 2.86
N GLN A 43 5.80 5.56 2.46
CA GLN A 43 6.85 4.66 2.00
C GLN A 43 7.08 4.80 0.50
N SER A 44 8.31 5.17 0.11
CA SER A 44 8.83 4.93 -1.24
C SER A 44 9.47 3.53 -1.30
N ARG A 45 9.41 2.89 -2.47
CA ARG A 45 9.95 1.55 -2.72
C ARG A 45 10.58 1.47 -4.09
N SER A 46 11.56 0.59 -4.24
CA SER A 46 12.09 0.20 -5.53
C SER A 46 11.77 -1.26 -5.82
N VAL A 47 11.50 -1.53 -7.08
CA VAL A 47 11.26 -2.87 -7.62
C VAL A 47 12.32 -3.14 -8.65
N GLU A 48 13.11 -4.17 -8.40
CA GLU A 48 14.15 -4.60 -9.34
C GLU A 48 13.64 -5.79 -10.15
N ASN A 49 13.95 -5.79 -11.43
CA ASN A 49 13.69 -6.90 -12.31
C ASN A 49 14.88 -7.16 -13.21
N THR A 50 15.19 -8.44 -13.41
CA THR A 50 16.26 -8.91 -14.28
C THR A 50 15.71 -9.91 -15.26
N PHE A 51 15.93 -9.68 -16.53
CA PHE A 51 15.59 -10.63 -17.58
C PHE A 51 16.70 -10.73 -18.62
N SER A 52 16.68 -11.83 -19.38
CA SER A 52 17.69 -12.11 -20.38
C SER A 52 17.04 -12.42 -21.73
N LEU A 53 17.73 -12.05 -22.80
CA LEU A 53 17.29 -12.33 -24.18
C LEU A 53 18.48 -12.74 -25.05
N PRO A 54 18.28 -13.63 -26.04
CA PRO A 54 19.32 -13.99 -26.97
C PRO A 54 19.57 -12.88 -27.99
N VAL A 55 20.82 -12.47 -28.13
CA VAL A 55 21.26 -11.41 -29.06
C VAL A 55 22.58 -11.85 -29.68
N TYR A 56 22.68 -11.90 -31.00
CA TYR A 56 23.90 -12.28 -31.76
C TYR A 56 24.51 -13.61 -31.31
N GLY A 57 23.67 -14.61 -30.99
CA GLY A 57 24.12 -15.93 -30.52
C GLY A 57 24.68 -15.94 -29.11
N GLN A 58 24.56 -14.84 -28.37
CA GLN A 58 24.96 -14.67 -26.99
C GLN A 58 23.76 -14.22 -26.14
N THR A 59 23.93 -14.10 -24.83
CA THR A 59 22.87 -13.66 -23.91
C THR A 59 23.09 -12.19 -23.53
N ALA A 60 22.10 -11.32 -23.82
CA ALA A 60 22.00 -10.00 -23.24
C ALA A 60 21.25 -10.09 -21.90
N THR A 61 21.73 -9.35 -20.89
CA THR A 61 21.07 -9.26 -19.58
C THR A 61 20.61 -7.83 -19.35
N VAL A 62 19.38 -7.67 -18.92
CA VAL A 62 18.77 -6.38 -18.63
C VAL A 62 18.34 -6.33 -17.18
N ASN A 63 18.89 -5.37 -16.45
CA ASN A 63 18.52 -5.05 -15.07
C ASN A 63 17.72 -3.76 -15.08
N THR A 64 16.52 -3.77 -14.51
CA THR A 64 15.65 -2.60 -14.43
C THR A 64 15.26 -2.32 -12.99
N THR A 65 15.10 -1.07 -12.66
CA THR A 65 14.63 -0.59 -11.36
C THR A 65 13.46 0.36 -11.56
N ALA A 66 12.33 0.04 -10.98
CA ALA A 66 11.16 0.91 -10.94
C ALA A 66 10.99 1.47 -9.52
N THR A 67 10.88 2.79 -9.40
CA THR A 67 10.66 3.46 -8.12
C THR A 67 9.19 3.79 -7.94
N ILE A 68 8.61 3.39 -6.82
CA ILE A 68 7.27 3.74 -6.38
C ILE A 68 7.42 4.86 -5.35
N PRO A 69 6.97 6.09 -5.65
CA PRO A 69 7.11 7.21 -4.72
C PRO A 69 6.11 7.14 -3.58
N SER A 70 6.36 7.89 -2.51
CA SER A 70 5.32 8.30 -1.58
C SER A 70 4.31 9.21 -2.29
N GLY A 71 3.06 9.24 -1.80
CA GLY A 71 2.04 10.07 -2.45
C GLY A 71 0.75 10.19 -1.65
N GLY A 72 -0.18 10.96 -2.19
CA GLY A 72 -1.49 11.16 -1.59
C GLY A 72 -2.43 9.98 -1.82
N PHE A 73 -3.32 9.75 -0.87
CA PHE A 73 -4.40 8.78 -1.02
C PHE A 73 -5.73 9.37 -0.55
N PHE A 74 -6.80 8.78 -1.04
CA PHE A 74 -8.18 9.00 -0.60
C PHE A 74 -8.73 7.70 -0.01
N ASP A 75 -9.57 7.82 1.03
CA ASP A 75 -10.16 6.69 1.72
C ASP A 75 -11.59 7.01 2.18
N LEU A 76 -12.46 6.05 1.99
CA LEU A 76 -13.85 6.09 2.43
C LEU A 76 -14.16 4.78 3.14
N SER A 77 -14.71 4.87 4.36
CA SER A 77 -15.19 3.70 5.08
C SER A 77 -16.53 3.94 5.73
N ALA A 78 -17.31 2.88 5.82
CA ALA A 78 -18.58 2.87 6.51
C ALA A 78 -18.68 1.62 7.38
N GLY A 79 -19.34 1.72 8.54
CA GLY A 79 -19.45 0.62 9.45
C GLY A 79 -20.64 0.72 10.40
N TYR A 80 -20.83 -0.36 11.14
CA TYR A 80 -21.91 -0.51 12.10
C TYR A 80 -21.34 -0.99 13.45
N LYS A 81 -21.72 -0.31 14.54
CA LYS A 81 -21.40 -0.72 15.91
C LYS A 81 -22.36 -1.86 16.32
N VAL A 82 -21.85 -3.05 16.38
CA VAL A 82 -22.60 -4.25 16.85
C VAL A 82 -22.78 -4.19 18.37
N MET A 83 -21.78 -3.63 19.05
CA MET A 83 -21.78 -3.36 20.50
C MET A 83 -21.25 -1.92 20.72
N PRO A 84 -21.48 -1.31 21.89
CA PRO A 84 -20.98 0.04 22.16
C PRO A 84 -19.49 0.24 21.88
N SER A 85 -18.69 -0.82 22.13
CA SER A 85 -17.24 -0.80 21.97
C SER A 85 -16.74 -1.58 20.74
N ILE A 86 -17.60 -2.24 19.97
CA ILE A 86 -17.17 -3.10 18.85
C ILE A 86 -18.03 -2.84 17.62
N GLY A 87 -17.41 -2.65 16.49
CA GLY A 87 -18.06 -2.48 15.20
C GLY A 87 -17.40 -3.27 14.09
N ILE A 88 -18.07 -3.34 12.96
CA ILE A 88 -17.56 -3.88 11.71
C ILE A 88 -17.63 -2.76 10.67
N ALA A 89 -16.58 -2.61 9.88
CA ALA A 89 -16.51 -1.62 8.82
C ALA A 89 -16.07 -2.26 7.50
N VAL A 90 -16.54 -1.69 6.41
CA VAL A 90 -16.01 -1.91 5.07
C VAL A 90 -15.49 -0.59 4.54
N GLY A 91 -14.44 -0.64 3.72
CA GLY A 91 -13.90 0.58 3.16
C GLY A 91 -13.16 0.34 1.86
N PHE A 92 -12.92 1.46 1.22
CA PHE A 92 -12.20 1.57 -0.04
C PHE A 92 -11.17 2.67 0.07
N SER A 93 -9.95 2.40 -0.40
CA SER A 93 -8.94 3.44 -0.55
C SER A 93 -8.29 3.39 -1.92
N THR A 94 -7.86 4.54 -2.41
CA THR A 94 -7.13 4.66 -3.66
C THR A 94 -5.89 5.50 -3.46
N PHE A 95 -4.78 5.00 -3.98
CA PHE A 95 -3.48 5.67 -4.02
C PHE A 95 -3.00 5.71 -5.47
N SER A 96 -2.35 6.80 -5.85
CA SER A 96 -1.68 6.91 -7.13
C SER A 96 -0.40 7.71 -6.98
N GLY A 97 0.63 7.28 -7.69
CA GLY A 97 1.92 7.97 -7.74
C GLY A 97 2.60 7.74 -9.08
N THR A 98 3.37 8.72 -9.53
CA THR A 98 4.23 8.57 -10.70
C THR A 98 5.66 8.52 -10.24
N GLY A 99 6.27 7.37 -10.41
CA GLY A 99 7.68 7.13 -10.17
C GLY A 99 8.47 7.16 -11.47
N ALA A 100 9.62 6.52 -11.44
CA ALA A 100 10.50 6.37 -12.59
C ALA A 100 10.89 4.92 -12.78
N VAL A 101 11.09 4.50 -14.02
CA VAL A 101 11.71 3.24 -14.37
C VAL A 101 12.93 3.51 -15.22
N ALA A 102 14.06 2.91 -14.83
CA ALA A 102 15.34 2.99 -15.52
C ALA A 102 16.00 1.61 -15.55
N GLY A 103 17.09 1.48 -16.29
CA GLY A 103 17.81 0.21 -16.29
C GLY A 103 19.18 0.28 -16.94
N ILE A 104 19.86 -0.86 -16.90
CA ILE A 104 21.14 -1.09 -17.57
C ILE A 104 21.06 -2.43 -18.30
N ALA A 105 21.39 -2.43 -19.57
CA ALA A 105 21.47 -3.61 -20.39
C ALA A 105 22.93 -3.93 -20.71
N SER A 106 23.33 -5.19 -20.50
CA SER A 106 24.61 -5.75 -20.98
C SER A 106 24.34 -6.38 -22.34
N VAL A 107 24.71 -5.67 -23.41
CA VAL A 107 24.40 -6.06 -24.79
C VAL A 107 25.64 -6.63 -25.47
N PRO A 108 25.60 -7.89 -25.95
CA PRO A 108 26.69 -8.48 -26.71
C PRO A 108 27.05 -7.67 -27.97
N SER A 109 28.32 -7.67 -28.31
CA SER A 109 28.77 -7.03 -29.54
C SER A 109 28.34 -7.86 -30.76
N PRO A 110 27.86 -7.24 -31.83
CA PRO A 110 27.53 -7.95 -33.08
C PRO A 110 28.79 -8.42 -33.83
N ILE A 111 29.97 -7.89 -33.49
CA ILE A 111 31.23 -8.15 -34.21
C ILE A 111 32.20 -8.97 -33.36
N PHE A 112 32.25 -8.72 -32.05
CA PHE A 112 33.24 -9.33 -31.15
C PHE A 112 32.56 -10.26 -30.15
N PHE A 113 32.92 -11.54 -30.18
CA PHE A 113 32.43 -12.49 -29.21
C PHE A 113 32.97 -12.18 -27.77
N ASN A 114 32.13 -12.36 -26.75
CA ASN A 114 32.44 -12.10 -25.33
C ASN A 114 32.91 -10.66 -25.04
N ARG A 115 32.45 -9.67 -25.78
CA ARG A 115 32.68 -8.24 -25.51
C ARG A 115 31.36 -7.49 -25.44
N PRO A 116 30.57 -7.66 -24.36
CA PRO A 116 29.34 -6.90 -24.19
C PRO A 116 29.62 -5.42 -23.88
N ALA A 117 28.74 -4.53 -24.31
CA ALA A 117 28.69 -3.14 -23.90
C ALA A 117 27.59 -2.96 -22.84
N SER A 118 27.86 -2.09 -21.87
CA SER A 118 26.88 -1.64 -20.93
C SER A 118 26.11 -0.44 -21.51
N VAL A 119 24.82 -0.60 -21.71
CA VAL A 119 23.96 0.44 -22.29
C VAL A 119 22.93 0.86 -21.25
N ALA A 120 22.90 2.15 -20.92
CA ALA A 120 21.89 2.70 -20.03
C ALA A 120 20.55 2.80 -20.75
N ILE A 121 19.49 2.36 -20.08
CA ILE A 121 18.10 2.59 -20.50
C ILE A 121 17.65 3.87 -19.82
N ALA A 122 17.27 4.86 -20.63
CA ALA A 122 16.87 6.17 -20.16
C ALA A 122 15.69 6.06 -19.17
N GLU A 123 15.70 6.91 -18.18
CA GLU A 123 14.62 7.03 -17.21
C GLU A 123 13.32 7.43 -17.91
N SER A 124 12.25 6.72 -17.57
CA SER A 124 10.90 6.96 -18.09
C SER A 124 9.90 7.00 -16.95
N PRO A 125 8.81 7.79 -17.06
CA PRO A 125 7.76 7.80 -16.05
C PRO A 125 7.12 6.43 -15.90
N ALA A 126 6.92 6.01 -14.65
CA ALA A 126 6.26 4.75 -14.30
C ALA A 126 5.08 5.02 -13.37
N GLU A 127 3.87 4.79 -13.88
CA GLU A 127 2.67 4.92 -13.07
C GLU A 127 2.53 3.76 -12.11
N HIS A 128 2.14 4.09 -10.87
CA HIS A 128 1.75 3.14 -9.83
C HIS A 128 0.40 3.52 -9.27
N LYS A 129 -0.55 2.57 -9.27
CA LYS A 129 -1.89 2.76 -8.73
C LYS A 129 -2.23 1.59 -7.82
N GLU A 130 -2.79 1.91 -6.65
CA GLU A 130 -3.34 0.92 -5.72
C GLU A 130 -4.80 1.25 -5.44
N ARG A 131 -5.67 0.22 -5.52
CA ARG A 131 -7.07 0.29 -5.10
C ARG A 131 -7.30 -0.81 -4.10
N CYS A 132 -7.60 -0.44 -2.87
CA CYS A 132 -7.76 -1.36 -1.76
C CYS A 132 -9.20 -1.40 -1.29
N VAL A 133 -9.76 -2.60 -1.18
CA VAL A 133 -11.03 -2.86 -0.48
C VAL A 133 -10.69 -3.65 0.77
N TYR A 134 -11.29 -3.30 1.90
CA TYR A 134 -11.01 -3.95 3.17
C TYR A 134 -12.26 -4.10 4.04
N VAL A 135 -12.21 -5.08 4.92
CA VAL A 135 -13.22 -5.31 5.96
C VAL A 135 -12.50 -5.29 7.31
N LEU A 136 -13.00 -4.51 8.25
CA LEU A 136 -12.34 -4.30 9.54
C LEU A 136 -13.24 -4.67 10.72
N LEU A 137 -12.70 -5.32 11.69
CA LEU A 137 -13.17 -5.31 13.05
C LEU A 137 -12.63 -4.04 13.73
N VAL A 138 -13.51 -3.27 14.35
CA VAL A 138 -13.17 -1.96 14.95
C VAL A 138 -13.52 -2.00 16.43
N GLY A 139 -12.53 -1.75 17.28
CA GLY A 139 -12.73 -1.57 18.73
C GLY A 139 -12.71 -0.09 19.08
N PHE A 140 -13.75 0.42 19.72
CA PHE A 140 -13.87 1.81 20.14
C PHE A 140 -13.56 1.96 21.63
N VAL A 141 -12.69 2.90 21.96
CA VAL A 141 -12.32 3.25 23.33
C VAL A 141 -12.66 4.73 23.53
N PRO A 142 -13.74 5.07 24.21
CA PRO A 142 -14.07 6.45 24.54
C PRO A 142 -13.02 6.98 25.55
N VAL A 143 -12.41 8.12 25.21
CA VAL A 143 -11.42 8.79 26.08
C VAL A 143 -12.09 9.93 26.84
N THR A 144 -12.97 10.67 26.16
CA THR A 144 -13.85 11.69 26.75
C THR A 144 -15.21 11.64 26.04
N ASP A 145 -16.15 12.46 26.47
CA ASP A 145 -17.47 12.57 25.81
C ASP A 145 -17.35 12.93 24.31
N LYS A 146 -16.28 13.63 23.91
CA LYS A 146 -16.07 14.11 22.54
C LYS A 146 -14.94 13.42 21.80
N VAL A 147 -14.13 12.60 22.48
CA VAL A 147 -12.92 11.99 21.92
C VAL A 147 -13.00 10.49 22.02
N ASP A 148 -12.89 9.83 20.88
CA ASP A 148 -12.81 8.38 20.77
C ASP A 148 -11.48 7.98 20.12
N VAL A 149 -10.90 6.87 20.60
CA VAL A 149 -9.84 6.15 19.90
C VAL A 149 -10.42 4.86 19.35
N ALA A 150 -10.22 4.59 18.08
CA ALA A 150 -10.63 3.34 17.48
C ALA A 150 -9.40 2.54 17.02
N LEU A 151 -9.37 1.27 17.37
CA LEU A 151 -8.39 0.29 16.89
C LEU A 151 -9.05 -0.58 15.83
N SER A 152 -8.41 -0.81 14.72
CA SER A 152 -8.97 -1.58 13.63
C SER A 152 -8.02 -2.63 13.11
N ILE A 153 -8.57 -3.80 12.74
CA ILE A 153 -7.83 -4.88 12.11
C ILE A 153 -8.75 -5.68 11.17
N GLY A 154 -8.21 -6.12 10.04
CA GLY A 154 -8.94 -7.01 9.16
C GLY A 154 -8.26 -7.28 7.83
N PRO A 155 -8.87 -8.14 6.99
CA PRO A 155 -8.36 -8.45 5.66
C PRO A 155 -8.47 -7.24 4.71
N ALA A 156 -7.48 -7.16 3.83
CA ALA A 156 -7.40 -6.16 2.77
C ALA A 156 -7.07 -6.82 1.44
N PHE A 157 -7.72 -6.36 0.39
CA PHE A 157 -7.52 -6.81 -0.99
C PHE A 157 -7.12 -5.60 -1.82
N THR A 158 -5.86 -5.55 -2.23
CA THR A 158 -5.29 -4.41 -2.94
C THR A 158 -4.99 -4.78 -4.38
N ARG A 159 -5.72 -4.20 -5.32
CA ARG A 159 -5.37 -4.27 -6.74
C ARG A 159 -4.26 -3.27 -6.99
N VAL A 160 -3.14 -3.78 -7.49
CA VAL A 160 -1.96 -2.99 -7.86
C VAL A 160 -1.87 -2.95 -9.38
N GLU A 161 -1.62 -1.76 -9.91
CA GLU A 161 -1.30 -1.52 -11.32
C GLU A 161 0.06 -0.83 -11.36
N GLN A 162 1.05 -1.42 -12.04
CA GLN A 162 2.43 -0.94 -12.09
C GLN A 162 2.95 -0.94 -13.52
N SER A 163 3.49 0.19 -13.95
CA SER A 163 4.21 0.30 -15.23
C SER A 163 5.65 -0.19 -15.05
N LEU A 164 6.04 -1.18 -15.85
CA LEU A 164 7.35 -1.84 -15.81
C LEU A 164 7.92 -1.99 -17.22
N ILE A 165 9.24 -2.05 -17.34
CA ILE A 165 9.91 -2.49 -18.58
C ILE A 165 9.75 -4.01 -18.65
N THR A 166 8.96 -4.50 -19.58
CA THR A 166 8.65 -5.93 -19.75
C THR A 166 9.47 -6.58 -20.86
N ALA A 167 9.96 -5.78 -21.79
CA ALA A 167 10.80 -6.23 -22.89
C ALA A 167 11.72 -5.12 -23.37
N VAL A 168 12.75 -5.49 -24.10
CA VAL A 168 13.59 -4.56 -24.83
C VAL A 168 13.78 -5.09 -26.25
N SER A 169 13.92 -4.18 -27.22
CA SER A 169 14.33 -4.53 -28.57
C SER A 169 15.70 -3.94 -28.87
N ILE A 170 16.57 -4.75 -29.50
CA ILE A 170 17.92 -4.36 -29.91
C ILE A 170 17.97 -4.48 -31.44
N PRO A 171 18.01 -3.35 -32.17
CA PRO A 171 18.08 -3.38 -33.63
C PRO A 171 19.31 -4.12 -34.14
N THR A 172 19.15 -4.94 -35.18
CA THR A 172 20.21 -5.77 -35.77
C THR A 172 21.44 -4.94 -36.14
N GLY A 173 22.62 -5.40 -35.72
CA GLY A 173 23.90 -4.72 -36.02
C GLY A 173 24.19 -3.54 -35.08
N THR A 174 23.38 -3.30 -34.10
CA THR A 174 23.57 -2.22 -33.09
C THR A 174 23.62 -2.74 -31.66
N GLN A 175 24.02 -1.88 -30.74
CA GLN A 175 23.90 -2.11 -29.30
C GLN A 175 22.90 -1.15 -28.65
N ASN A 176 22.04 -0.49 -29.45
CA ASN A 176 20.98 0.38 -28.93
C ASN A 176 19.87 -0.46 -28.30
N VAL A 177 19.32 0.04 -27.21
CA VAL A 177 18.26 -0.62 -26.43
C VAL A 177 17.02 0.24 -26.45
N ASN A 178 15.92 -0.30 -26.98
CA ASN A 178 14.61 0.36 -26.99
C ASN A 178 13.70 -0.38 -25.99
N PRO A 179 13.36 0.24 -24.84
CA PRO A 179 12.52 -0.40 -23.84
C PRO A 179 11.05 -0.40 -24.26
N ALA A 180 10.35 -1.47 -23.94
CA ALA A 180 8.89 -1.58 -24.01
C ALA A 180 8.32 -1.53 -22.59
N ILE A 181 7.56 -0.47 -22.28
CA ILE A 181 6.93 -0.27 -20.99
C ILE A 181 5.48 -0.76 -21.09
N GLN A 182 5.07 -1.61 -20.16
CA GLN A 182 3.70 -2.10 -20.07
C GLN A 182 3.21 -2.01 -18.63
N THR A 183 1.91 -1.75 -18.46
CA THR A 183 1.27 -1.77 -17.15
C THR A 183 0.79 -3.20 -16.86
N GLN A 184 1.31 -3.77 -15.80
CA GLN A 184 0.87 -5.05 -15.26
C GLN A 184 -0.04 -4.82 -14.05
N SER A 185 -1.01 -5.69 -13.83
CA SER A 185 -1.93 -5.59 -12.70
C SER A 185 -2.19 -6.94 -12.06
N ALA A 186 -2.23 -6.95 -10.73
CA ALA A 186 -2.64 -8.11 -9.96
C ALA A 186 -3.23 -7.70 -8.60
N THR A 187 -3.83 -8.65 -7.89
CA THR A 187 -4.48 -8.38 -6.60
C THR A 187 -3.71 -9.03 -5.47
N ALA A 188 -3.18 -8.21 -4.58
CA ALA A 188 -2.56 -8.62 -3.33
C ALA A 188 -3.63 -8.90 -2.27
N LYS A 189 -3.43 -10.00 -1.53
CA LYS A 189 -4.19 -10.29 -0.30
C LYS A 189 -3.32 -9.90 0.89
N GLY A 190 -3.92 -9.24 1.88
CA GLY A 190 -3.15 -8.73 3.00
C GLY A 190 -4.00 -8.40 4.23
N ILE A 191 -3.38 -7.66 5.13
CA ILE A 191 -3.98 -7.25 6.41
C ILE A 191 -3.90 -5.73 6.50
N ASN A 192 -4.96 -5.12 7.01
CA ASN A 192 -5.03 -3.71 7.38
C ASN A 192 -5.11 -3.63 8.91
N VAL A 193 -4.22 -2.86 9.51
CA VAL A 193 -4.21 -2.58 10.95
C VAL A 193 -4.10 -1.08 11.13
N GLY A 194 -4.93 -0.48 11.97
CA GLY A 194 -4.95 0.96 12.13
C GLY A 194 -5.42 1.45 13.48
N VAL A 195 -5.12 2.71 13.73
CA VAL A 195 -5.58 3.50 14.88
C VAL A 195 -6.19 4.79 14.35
N ASP A 196 -7.33 5.15 14.86
CA ASP A 196 -8.06 6.37 14.53
C ASP A 196 -8.36 7.15 15.80
N LEU A 197 -8.08 8.44 15.79
CA LEU A 197 -8.45 9.38 16.83
C LEU A 197 -9.54 10.28 16.27
N SER A 198 -10.71 10.25 16.88
CA SER A 198 -11.87 11.05 16.45
C SER A 198 -12.22 12.10 17.49
N TYR A 199 -12.52 13.32 17.04
CA TYR A 199 -13.06 14.40 17.85
C TYR A 199 -14.43 14.81 17.30
N MET A 200 -15.49 14.68 18.11
CA MET A 200 -16.85 15.02 17.71
C MET A 200 -17.18 16.46 18.11
N PHE A 201 -17.43 17.32 17.13
CA PHE A 201 -17.87 18.70 17.36
C PHE A 201 -19.31 18.75 17.86
N VAL A 202 -20.15 17.96 17.22
CA VAL A 202 -21.56 17.72 17.53
C VAL A 202 -21.85 16.21 17.49
N PRO A 203 -22.99 15.70 17.97
CA PRO A 203 -23.24 14.26 18.06
C PRO A 203 -23.05 13.47 16.76
N HIS A 204 -23.23 14.12 15.61
CA HIS A 204 -23.20 13.46 14.30
C HIS A 204 -21.99 13.82 13.44
N ILE A 205 -21.24 14.89 13.76
CA ILE A 205 -20.17 15.38 12.89
C ILE A 205 -18.91 15.66 13.72
N GLY A 206 -17.80 15.17 13.22
CA GLY A 206 -16.49 15.35 13.81
C GLY A 206 -15.36 15.32 12.78
N ALA A 207 -14.16 15.44 13.28
CA ALA A 207 -12.94 15.24 12.52
C ALA A 207 -12.06 14.20 13.20
N GLY A 208 -11.11 13.64 12.48
CA GLY A 208 -10.19 12.68 13.06
C GLY A 208 -8.87 12.61 12.32
N ALA A 209 -7.90 12.05 13.01
CA ALA A 209 -6.59 11.70 12.48
C ALA A 209 -6.42 10.20 12.60
N PHE A 210 -5.81 9.59 11.60
CA PHE A 210 -5.56 8.16 11.65
C PHE A 210 -4.16 7.81 11.16
N MET A 211 -3.69 6.68 11.62
CA MET A 211 -2.56 5.98 11.07
C MET A 211 -2.93 4.52 10.85
N ARG A 212 -2.48 3.95 9.73
CA ARG A 212 -2.70 2.54 9.44
C ARG A 212 -1.55 1.95 8.65
N TYR A 213 -1.43 0.66 8.72
CA TYR A 213 -0.51 -0.12 7.92
C TYR A 213 -1.29 -1.19 7.15
N ILE A 214 -1.19 -1.13 5.83
CA ILE A 214 -1.72 -2.16 4.94
C ILE A 214 -0.54 -2.98 4.46
N SER A 215 -0.58 -4.28 4.69
CA SER A 215 0.46 -5.22 4.25
C SER A 215 -0.13 -6.24 3.29
N GLY A 216 0.47 -6.36 2.14
CA GLY A 216 0.16 -7.38 1.16
C GLY A 216 1.34 -7.59 0.22
N SER A 217 1.34 -8.70 -0.51
CA SER A 217 2.29 -8.93 -1.59
C SER A 217 1.59 -9.58 -2.76
N VAL A 218 2.11 -9.34 -3.95
CA VAL A 218 1.58 -9.86 -5.19
C VAL A 218 2.71 -10.16 -6.15
N ASP A 219 2.55 -11.21 -6.94
CA ASP A 219 3.46 -11.55 -8.00
C ASP A 219 2.93 -10.96 -9.32
N LEU A 220 3.75 -10.12 -9.94
CA LEU A 220 3.59 -9.69 -11.33
C LEU A 220 4.61 -10.46 -12.15
N ASP A 221 4.34 -10.69 -13.44
CA ASP A 221 5.23 -11.44 -14.33
C ASP A 221 6.65 -10.87 -14.38
N SER A 222 6.75 -9.53 -14.34
CA SER A 222 8.03 -8.80 -14.36
C SER A 222 8.46 -8.24 -13.00
N ALA A 223 7.74 -8.53 -11.92
CA ALA A 223 8.07 -8.07 -10.57
C ALA A 223 7.51 -9.04 -9.52
N PRO A 224 8.19 -10.17 -9.26
CA PRO A 224 7.78 -11.10 -8.24
C PRO A 224 7.86 -10.46 -6.85
N ASN A 225 6.94 -10.85 -5.97
CA ASN A 225 6.91 -10.43 -4.57
C ASN A 225 6.76 -8.89 -4.37
N LEU A 226 6.06 -8.21 -5.30
CA LEU A 226 5.77 -6.79 -5.19
C LEU A 226 4.95 -6.51 -3.93
N LYS A 227 5.44 -5.64 -3.06
CA LYS A 227 4.73 -5.24 -1.85
C LYS A 227 3.65 -4.23 -2.19
N ALA A 228 2.42 -4.47 -1.71
CA ALA A 228 1.27 -3.59 -1.84
C ALA A 228 0.90 -2.96 -0.50
N GLY A 229 0.31 -1.77 -0.52
CA GLY A 229 -0.03 -1.01 0.68
C GLY A 229 1.17 -0.29 1.27
N GLY A 230 1.23 -0.14 2.58
CA GLY A 230 2.28 0.55 3.32
C GLY A 230 1.74 1.32 4.51
N PHE A 231 2.58 2.16 5.08
CA PHE A 231 2.20 3.03 6.18
C PHE A 231 1.49 4.28 5.64
N GLN A 232 0.30 4.52 6.15
CA GLN A 232 -0.58 5.62 5.74
C GLN A 232 -0.95 6.45 6.97
N VAL A 233 -0.90 7.77 6.81
CA VAL A 233 -1.34 8.75 7.80
C VAL A 233 -2.25 9.76 7.14
N GLY A 234 -3.28 10.20 7.86
CA GLY A 234 -4.22 11.13 7.27
C GLY A 234 -5.16 11.76 8.29
N LEU A 235 -5.97 12.66 7.74
CA LEU A 235 -7.02 13.39 8.45
C LEU A 235 -8.34 13.19 7.69
N GLY A 236 -9.45 13.40 8.38
CA GLY A 236 -10.74 13.29 7.69
C GLY A 236 -11.95 13.63 8.55
N GLY A 237 -13.11 13.61 7.88
CA GLY A 237 -14.41 13.78 8.51
C GLY A 237 -14.90 12.48 9.16
N ARG A 238 -15.62 12.64 10.26
CA ARG A 238 -16.26 11.56 11.03
C ARG A 238 -17.73 11.86 11.13
N PHE A 239 -18.55 10.90 10.65
CA PHE A 239 -20.00 11.01 10.71
C PHE A 239 -20.56 9.81 11.49
N ARG A 240 -21.51 10.09 12.39
CA ARG A 240 -22.13 9.09 13.29
C ARG A 240 -23.65 9.23 13.25
N PHE A 241 -24.36 8.11 13.11
CA PHE A 241 -25.83 8.08 12.98
C PHE A 241 -26.42 6.93 13.82
#